data_70d31beec40acb8f543ee9f28ceada6b
#
_entry.id   70d31beec40acb8f543ee9f28ceada6b
#
_cell.length_a   1.000
_cell.length_b   1.000
_cell.length_c   1.000
_cell.angle_alpha   90.00
_cell.angle_beta   90.00
_cell.angle_gamma   90.00
#
_symmetry.space_group_name_H-M   'P 1'
#
loop_
_entity.id
_entity.type
_entity.pdbx_description
1 polymer ?
#
loop_
_entity_poly.entity_id
_entity_poly.type
_entity_poly.pdbx_seq_one_letter_code
_entity_poly.pdbx_strand_id
1 'polypeptide(L)'
;LARLINHSFGGNVAKKIVGYIKLQIPAGKANPSPPVGPALGQRGINIMDFCKAFNAQTQSQEPGLLLPTVITAYADKSFSFIVKTPPTSILIKKELNLKKGSSKPHTDKVGKISRKQLESIANVKMPDINANDIDAAVKIVAGSARSMGIE
;
A
#
# COMPACT_ATOMS: atom_id res chain seq x y z
N LEU A 1 2.55 -13.97 -12.51
CA LEU A 1 3.38 -13.27 -13.52
C LEU A 1 3.24 -11.75 -13.29
N ALA A 2 3.98 -11.24 -12.30
CA ALA A 2 4.09 -9.81 -12.07
C ALA A 2 4.99 -9.21 -13.17
N ARG A 3 4.38 -8.59 -14.15
CA ARG A 3 5.08 -7.81 -15.17
C ARG A 3 5.54 -6.50 -14.53
N LEU A 4 6.82 -6.43 -14.20
CA LEU A 4 7.55 -5.19 -13.99
C LEU A 4 7.43 -4.35 -15.27
N ILE A 5 6.53 -3.38 -15.27
CA ILE A 5 6.54 -2.34 -16.30
C ILE A 5 7.52 -1.27 -15.82
N ASN A 6 8.80 -1.51 -16.13
CA ASN A 6 9.80 -0.45 -16.13
C ASN A 6 9.44 0.55 -17.24
N HIS A 7 8.89 1.69 -16.87
CA HIS A 7 8.96 2.86 -17.75
C HIS A 7 10.38 3.43 -17.65
N SER A 8 11.24 2.87 -18.48
CA SER A 8 12.57 3.34 -18.78
C SER A 8 12.47 4.59 -19.64
N PHE A 9 12.50 5.76 -19.02
CA PHE A 9 12.92 6.98 -19.72
C PHE A 9 14.44 7.07 -19.66
N GLY A 10 15.04 7.14 -20.82
CA GLY A 10 16.41 6.97 -21.17
C GLY A 10 17.48 7.58 -20.27
N GLY A 11 18.63 6.92 -20.24
CA GLY A 11 19.89 7.37 -19.70
C GLY A 11 20.27 6.70 -18.39
N ASN A 12 21.13 5.70 -18.47
CA ASN A 12 21.79 5.02 -17.34
C ASN A 12 22.83 5.91 -16.65
N VAL A 13 22.38 7.01 -16.06
CA VAL A 13 23.16 7.74 -15.06
C VAL A 13 22.55 7.38 -13.71
N ALA A 14 23.33 6.80 -12.81
CA ALA A 14 22.88 6.49 -11.45
C ALA A 14 22.46 7.80 -10.76
N LYS A 15 21.16 8.09 -10.77
CA LYS A 15 20.60 9.30 -10.18
C LYS A 15 20.77 9.24 -8.67
N LYS A 16 21.34 10.28 -8.09
CA LYS A 16 21.53 10.37 -6.63
C LYS A 16 20.17 10.46 -5.94
N ILE A 17 19.87 9.48 -5.08
CA ILE A 17 18.66 9.47 -4.28
C ILE A 17 18.79 10.49 -3.16
N VAL A 18 17.83 11.40 -3.06
CA VAL A 18 17.73 12.39 -1.98
C VAL A 18 16.98 11.83 -0.78
N GLY A 19 16.01 10.98 -1.04
CA GLY A 19 15.25 10.32 0.02
C GLY A 19 14.03 9.58 -0.45
N TYR A 20 13.37 8.91 0.50
CA TYR A 20 12.15 8.17 0.29
C TYR A 20 10.99 8.85 1.00
N ILE A 21 9.84 8.88 0.36
CA ILE A 21 8.58 9.38 0.91
C ILE A 21 7.61 8.21 0.91
N LYS A 22 7.05 7.88 2.07
CA LYS A 22 6.07 6.80 2.22
C LYS A 22 4.72 7.40 2.56
N LEU A 23 3.74 7.20 1.71
CA LEU A 23 2.38 7.73 1.87
C LEU A 23 1.35 6.63 1.66
N GLN A 24 0.16 6.83 2.23
CA GLN A 24 -1.03 6.04 1.93
C GLN A 24 -2.00 6.93 1.18
N ILE A 25 -2.30 6.57 -0.06
CA ILE A 25 -3.09 7.39 -0.98
C ILE A 25 -4.27 6.55 -1.46
N PRO A 26 -5.49 7.08 -1.47
CA PRO A 26 -6.64 6.37 -2.02
C PRO A 26 -6.50 6.19 -3.53
N ALA A 27 -6.75 4.98 -4.02
CA ALA A 27 -6.67 4.62 -5.43
C ALA A 27 -7.55 5.52 -6.29
N GLY A 28 -7.00 6.01 -7.40
CA GLY A 28 -7.71 6.86 -8.36
C GLY A 28 -8.09 8.26 -7.86
N LYS A 29 -7.72 8.62 -6.62
CA LYS A 29 -8.10 9.91 -5.99
C LYS A 29 -6.91 10.70 -5.45
N ALA A 30 -5.73 10.51 -6.02
CA ALA A 30 -4.59 11.35 -5.66
C ALA A 30 -4.85 12.80 -6.09
N ASN A 31 -4.70 13.73 -5.17
CA ASN A 31 -4.84 15.16 -5.40
C ASN A 31 -3.73 15.94 -4.67
N PRO A 32 -3.50 17.20 -5.00
CA PRO A 32 -2.48 18.03 -4.38
C PRO A 32 -2.74 18.38 -2.89
N SER A 33 -3.91 18.02 -2.36
CA SER A 33 -4.25 18.26 -0.97
C SER A 33 -3.40 17.41 -0.01
N PRO A 34 -3.31 17.76 1.27
CA PRO A 34 -2.69 16.89 2.28
C PRO A 34 -3.29 15.47 2.23
N PRO A 35 -2.46 14.41 2.37
CA PRO A 35 -1.04 14.42 2.75
C PRO A 35 -0.04 14.53 1.58
N VAL A 36 -0.48 14.49 0.33
CA VAL A 36 0.41 14.39 -0.86
C VAL A 36 1.19 15.69 -1.09
N GLY A 37 0.50 16.83 -1.12
CA GLY A 37 1.08 18.13 -1.44
C GLY A 37 2.29 18.51 -0.57
N PRO A 38 2.14 18.60 0.74
CA PRO A 38 3.23 18.96 1.64
C PRO A 38 4.41 18.00 1.57
N ALA A 39 4.15 16.68 1.49
CA ALA A 39 5.18 15.66 1.48
C ALA A 39 6.07 15.70 0.21
N LEU A 40 5.46 15.92 -0.95
CA LEU A 40 6.18 16.05 -2.22
C LEU A 40 6.80 17.45 -2.40
N GLY A 41 6.10 18.49 -1.94
CA GLY A 41 6.53 19.87 -2.02
C GLY A 41 7.84 20.12 -1.28
N GLN A 42 8.02 19.54 -0.10
CA GLN A 42 9.27 19.61 0.68
C GLN A 42 10.49 19.05 -0.08
N ARG A 43 10.27 18.16 -1.03
CA ARG A 43 11.32 17.54 -1.86
C ARG A 43 11.43 18.17 -3.25
N GLY A 44 10.59 19.18 -3.55
CA GLY A 44 10.59 19.88 -4.83
C GLY A 44 10.11 19.03 -6.02
N ILE A 45 9.33 17.98 -5.77
CA ILE A 45 8.76 17.10 -6.79
C ILE A 45 7.49 17.75 -7.37
N ASN A 46 7.27 17.58 -8.68
CA ASN A 46 6.06 18.04 -9.32
C ASN A 46 4.85 17.20 -8.87
N ILE A 47 3.98 17.82 -8.05
CA ILE A 47 2.82 17.16 -7.44
C ILE A 47 1.80 16.74 -8.50
N MET A 48 1.58 17.57 -9.52
CA MET A 48 0.59 17.31 -10.56
C MET A 48 0.96 16.10 -11.43
N ASP A 49 2.23 15.99 -11.79
CA ASP A 49 2.73 14.86 -12.59
C ASP A 49 2.64 13.55 -11.80
N PHE A 50 2.96 13.62 -10.50
CA PHE A 50 2.78 12.47 -9.60
C PHE A 50 1.31 12.04 -9.51
N CYS A 51 0.39 12.97 -9.27
CA CYS A 51 -1.04 12.66 -9.17
C CYS A 51 -1.59 12.03 -10.46
N LYS A 52 -1.21 12.56 -11.62
CA LYS A 52 -1.61 12.00 -12.93
C LYS A 52 -1.08 10.58 -13.11
N ALA A 53 0.22 10.37 -12.87
CA ALA A 53 0.86 9.06 -13.01
C ALA A 53 0.27 8.03 -12.04
N PHE A 54 0.08 8.41 -10.76
CA PHE A 54 -0.51 7.55 -9.75
C PHE A 54 -1.95 7.17 -10.09
N ASN A 55 -2.79 8.14 -10.45
CA ASN A 55 -4.17 7.88 -10.80
C ASN A 55 -4.29 6.99 -12.05
N ALA A 56 -3.43 7.17 -13.04
CA ALA A 56 -3.38 6.31 -14.22
C ALA A 56 -3.00 4.87 -13.86
N GLN A 57 -2.00 4.68 -12.98
CA GLN A 57 -1.54 3.36 -12.57
C GLN A 57 -2.53 2.63 -11.66
N THR A 58 -3.29 3.37 -10.86
CA THR A 58 -4.24 2.80 -9.90
C THR A 58 -5.69 2.76 -10.39
N GLN A 59 -5.91 3.12 -11.65
CA GLN A 59 -7.25 3.15 -12.25
C GLN A 59 -7.93 1.76 -12.30
N SER A 60 -7.13 0.70 -12.39
CA SER A 60 -7.60 -0.71 -12.34
C SER A 60 -7.90 -1.22 -10.95
N GLN A 61 -7.52 -0.47 -9.93
CA GLN A 61 -7.77 -0.82 -8.52
C GLN A 61 -9.14 -0.31 -8.07
N GLU A 62 -9.66 -0.88 -7.00
CA GLU A 62 -10.92 -0.39 -6.42
C GLU A 62 -10.78 1.07 -5.95
N PRO A 63 -11.66 1.96 -6.42
CA PRO A 63 -11.59 3.37 -6.08
C PRO A 63 -11.78 3.61 -4.58
N GLY A 64 -10.88 4.40 -3.98
CA GLY A 64 -10.90 4.70 -2.56
C GLY A 64 -10.17 3.71 -1.66
N LEU A 65 -9.63 2.62 -2.19
CA LEU A 65 -8.78 1.70 -1.44
C LEU A 65 -7.45 2.39 -1.13
N LEU A 66 -7.07 2.43 0.16
CA LEU A 66 -5.81 3.04 0.56
C LEU A 66 -4.63 2.17 0.11
N LEU A 67 -3.77 2.73 -0.73
CA LEU A 67 -2.58 2.05 -1.26
C LEU A 67 -1.32 2.67 -0.66
N PRO A 68 -0.47 1.86 0.00
CA PRO A 68 0.84 2.31 0.43
C PRO A 68 1.72 2.56 -0.80
N THR A 69 2.26 3.74 -0.90
CA THR A 69 3.11 4.15 -2.00
C THR A 69 4.47 4.60 -1.47
N VAL A 70 5.53 4.06 -2.03
CA VAL A 70 6.91 4.48 -1.74
C VAL A 70 7.40 5.29 -2.92
N ILE A 71 7.68 6.56 -2.68
CA ILE A 71 8.16 7.51 -3.69
C ILE A 71 9.63 7.75 -3.43
N THR A 72 10.47 7.54 -4.43
CA THR A 72 11.90 7.84 -4.41
C THR A 72 12.12 9.18 -5.07
N ALA A 73 12.68 10.13 -4.31
CA ALA A 73 13.04 11.45 -4.81
C ALA A 73 14.52 11.48 -5.22
N TYR A 74 14.80 12.01 -6.40
CA TYR A 74 16.15 12.15 -6.93
C TYR A 74 16.62 13.62 -6.87
N ALA A 75 17.94 13.84 -6.92
CA ALA A 75 18.54 15.16 -6.84
C ALA A 75 18.16 16.09 -8.01
N ASP A 76 17.80 15.52 -9.15
CA ASP A 76 17.32 16.23 -10.34
C ASP A 76 15.83 16.59 -10.28
N LYS A 77 15.19 16.48 -9.11
CA LYS A 77 13.75 16.69 -8.88
C LYS A 77 12.84 15.69 -9.62
N SER A 78 13.42 14.69 -10.27
CA SER A 78 12.65 13.56 -10.80
C SER A 78 12.24 12.62 -9.68
N PHE A 79 11.25 11.78 -9.94
CA PHE A 79 10.78 10.81 -8.97
C PHE A 79 10.51 9.46 -9.65
N SER A 80 10.57 8.40 -8.88
CA SER A 80 9.97 7.11 -9.19
C SER A 80 9.08 6.68 -8.03
N PHE A 81 8.07 5.90 -8.27
CA PHE A 81 7.21 5.41 -7.21
C PHE A 81 6.80 3.95 -7.43
N ILE A 82 6.59 3.27 -6.33
CA ILE A 82 6.12 1.89 -6.29
C ILE A 82 4.84 1.85 -5.46
N VAL A 83 3.77 1.37 -6.05
CA VAL A 83 2.50 1.14 -5.36
C VAL A 83 2.51 -0.27 -4.79
N LYS A 84 2.30 -0.39 -3.49
CA LYS A 84 2.21 -1.67 -2.79
C LYS A 84 0.76 -2.12 -2.65
N THR A 85 0.58 -3.41 -2.33
CA THR A 85 -0.74 -3.96 -2.03
C THR A 85 -1.37 -3.29 -0.80
N PRO A 86 -2.70 -3.25 -0.70
CA PRO A 86 -3.40 -2.60 0.42
C PRO A 86 -2.92 -3.12 1.78
N PRO A 87 -2.92 -2.29 2.84
CA PRO A 87 -2.57 -2.75 4.18
C PRO A 87 -3.46 -3.92 4.63
N THR A 88 -2.86 -4.91 5.28
CA THR A 88 -3.56 -6.11 5.78
C THR A 88 -4.77 -5.74 6.65
N SER A 89 -4.63 -4.71 7.49
CA SER A 89 -5.72 -4.24 8.35
C SER A 89 -6.95 -3.74 7.57
N ILE A 90 -6.74 -3.13 6.40
CA ILE A 90 -7.83 -2.66 5.54
C ILE A 90 -8.50 -3.84 4.84
N LEU A 91 -7.72 -4.81 4.36
CA LEU A 91 -8.26 -6.02 3.75
C LEU A 91 -9.10 -6.83 4.73
N ILE A 92 -8.62 -6.99 5.97
CA ILE A 92 -9.37 -7.68 7.04
C ILE A 92 -10.67 -6.95 7.36
N LYS A 93 -10.63 -5.62 7.52
CA LYS A 93 -11.85 -4.83 7.76
C LYS A 93 -12.86 -4.96 6.64
N LYS A 94 -12.39 -4.96 5.40
CA LYS A 94 -13.24 -5.12 4.22
C LYS A 94 -13.90 -6.49 4.20
N GLU A 95 -13.14 -7.55 4.44
CA GLU A 95 -13.62 -8.93 4.44
C GLU A 95 -14.67 -9.19 5.52
N LEU A 96 -14.51 -8.57 6.68
CA LEU A 96 -15.43 -8.71 7.81
C LEU A 96 -16.47 -7.57 7.91
N ASN A 97 -16.48 -6.63 6.96
CA ASN A 97 -17.34 -5.43 6.97
C ASN A 97 -17.24 -4.61 8.28
N LEU A 98 -16.06 -4.56 8.88
CA LEU A 98 -15.81 -3.85 10.13
C LEU A 98 -15.40 -2.40 9.87
N LYS A 99 -16.02 -1.46 10.58
CA LYS A 99 -15.64 -0.03 10.52
C LYS A 99 -14.32 0.23 11.25
N LYS A 100 -14.12 -0.39 12.41
CA LYS A 100 -12.93 -0.23 13.25
C LYS A 100 -12.51 -1.57 13.86
N GLY A 101 -11.22 -1.72 14.14
CA GLY A 101 -10.71 -2.78 15.01
C GLY A 101 -10.98 -2.49 16.48
N SER A 102 -10.68 -3.45 17.35
CA SER A 102 -10.81 -3.28 18.79
C SER A 102 -9.82 -2.26 19.34
N SER A 103 -10.26 -1.45 20.30
CA SER A 103 -9.38 -0.58 21.08
C SER A 103 -8.60 -1.35 22.15
N LYS A 104 -9.13 -2.52 22.59
CA LYS A 104 -8.51 -3.43 23.55
C LYS A 104 -8.49 -4.86 23.00
N PRO A 105 -7.63 -5.17 22.03
CA PRO A 105 -7.67 -6.44 21.29
C PRO A 105 -7.43 -7.67 22.18
N HIS A 106 -6.92 -7.46 23.38
CA HIS A 106 -6.65 -8.52 24.36
C HIS A 106 -7.94 -9.00 25.04
N THR A 107 -8.81 -8.07 25.40
CA THR A 107 -10.05 -8.34 26.16
C THR A 107 -11.27 -8.33 25.26
N ASP A 108 -11.34 -7.37 24.33
CA ASP A 108 -12.53 -7.15 23.50
C ASP A 108 -12.33 -7.68 22.09
N LYS A 109 -13.01 -8.76 21.75
CA LYS A 109 -13.01 -9.33 20.40
C LYS A 109 -14.14 -8.72 19.59
N VAL A 110 -13.82 -8.22 18.39
CA VAL A 110 -14.78 -7.52 17.51
C VAL A 110 -15.25 -8.38 16.33
N GLY A 111 -14.66 -9.55 16.13
CA GLY A 111 -15.04 -10.44 15.05
C GLY A 111 -14.27 -11.75 15.04
N LYS A 112 -14.71 -12.65 14.17
CA LYS A 112 -14.03 -13.92 13.88
C LYS A 112 -13.75 -13.99 12.40
N ILE A 113 -12.59 -14.53 12.03
CA ILE A 113 -12.20 -14.72 10.65
C ILE A 113 -11.93 -16.18 10.37
N SER A 114 -12.44 -16.70 9.26
CA SER A 114 -12.22 -18.08 8.84
C SER A 114 -10.84 -18.23 8.16
N ARG A 115 -10.30 -19.46 8.18
CA ARG A 115 -9.04 -19.77 7.48
C ARG A 115 -9.12 -19.45 5.98
N LYS A 116 -10.26 -19.72 5.33
CA LYS A 116 -10.47 -19.42 3.91
C LYS A 116 -10.34 -17.93 3.59
N GLN A 117 -10.90 -17.07 4.44
CA GLN A 117 -10.78 -15.61 4.31
C GLN A 117 -9.35 -15.14 4.52
N LEU A 118 -8.62 -15.73 5.48
CA LEU A 118 -7.21 -15.47 5.68
C LEU A 118 -6.37 -15.86 4.46
N GLU A 119 -6.65 -17.00 3.84
CA GLU A 119 -5.98 -17.45 2.61
C GLU A 119 -6.26 -16.51 1.44
N SER A 120 -7.48 -16.01 1.29
CA SER A 120 -7.83 -15.00 0.27
C SER A 120 -7.01 -13.73 0.43
N ILE A 121 -6.94 -13.19 1.65
CA ILE A 121 -6.13 -12.00 1.97
C ILE A 121 -4.63 -12.27 1.76
N ALA A 122 -4.14 -13.45 2.17
CA ALA A 122 -2.76 -13.86 2.00
C ALA A 122 -2.35 -13.90 0.53
N ASN A 123 -3.20 -14.43 -0.35
CA ASN A 123 -2.97 -14.47 -1.79
C ASN A 123 -2.82 -13.07 -2.41
N VAL A 124 -3.67 -12.13 -2.02
CA VAL A 124 -3.57 -10.72 -2.46
C VAL A 124 -2.27 -10.09 -1.98
N LYS A 125 -1.79 -10.49 -0.80
CA LYS A 125 -0.64 -9.90 -0.13
C LYS A 125 0.70 -10.56 -0.49
N MET A 126 0.69 -11.76 -1.08
CA MET A 126 1.89 -12.52 -1.44
C MET A 126 3.00 -11.72 -2.15
N PRO A 127 2.70 -10.81 -3.09
CA PRO A 127 3.73 -10.03 -3.76
C PRO A 127 4.57 -9.13 -2.84
N ASP A 128 4.00 -8.75 -1.69
CA ASP A 128 4.63 -7.81 -0.74
C ASP A 128 5.16 -8.49 0.54
N ILE A 129 4.82 -9.75 0.75
CA ILE A 129 5.25 -10.54 1.91
C ILE A 129 6.42 -11.44 1.50
N ASN A 130 7.37 -11.63 2.40
CA ASN A 130 8.50 -12.54 2.23
C ASN A 130 8.19 -13.99 2.66
N ALA A 131 6.92 -14.40 2.64
CA ALA A 131 6.53 -15.77 2.94
C ALA A 131 6.84 -16.69 1.74
N ASN A 132 7.39 -17.86 2.02
CA ASN A 132 7.67 -18.86 1.00
C ASN A 132 6.42 -19.64 0.60
N ASP A 133 5.51 -19.86 1.58
CA ASP A 133 4.30 -20.66 1.44
C ASP A 133 3.06 -19.86 1.82
N ILE A 134 1.91 -20.28 1.29
CA ILE A 134 0.61 -19.68 1.65
C ILE A 134 0.33 -19.85 3.14
N ASP A 135 0.68 -20.99 3.75
CA ASP A 135 0.50 -21.22 5.18
C ASP A 135 1.31 -20.26 6.05
N ALA A 136 2.53 -19.92 5.63
CA ALA A 136 3.33 -18.89 6.30
C ALA A 136 2.70 -17.51 6.16
N ALA A 137 2.20 -17.17 4.97
CA ALA A 137 1.49 -15.91 4.74
C ALA A 137 0.21 -15.80 5.56
N VAL A 138 -0.56 -16.89 5.67
CA VAL A 138 -1.77 -16.97 6.53
C VAL A 138 -1.43 -16.70 7.99
N LYS A 139 -0.32 -17.25 8.51
CA LYS A 139 0.13 -16.97 9.90
C LYS A 139 0.45 -15.50 10.10
N ILE A 140 1.08 -14.83 9.13
CA ILE A 140 1.39 -13.40 9.18
C ILE A 140 0.10 -12.58 9.22
N VAL A 141 -0.86 -12.89 8.34
CA VAL A 141 -2.16 -12.21 8.28
C VAL A 141 -2.96 -12.46 9.56
N ALA A 142 -2.95 -13.70 10.09
CA ALA A 142 -3.60 -14.06 11.35
C ALA A 142 -3.03 -13.28 12.54
N GLY A 143 -1.72 -13.07 12.59
CA GLY A 143 -1.09 -12.21 13.59
C GLY A 143 -1.60 -10.77 13.53
N SER A 144 -1.78 -10.23 12.32
CA SER A 144 -2.37 -8.89 12.11
C SER A 144 -3.83 -8.85 12.56
N ALA A 145 -4.62 -9.88 12.25
CA ALA A 145 -6.02 -10.00 12.69
C ALA A 145 -6.11 -10.04 14.23
N ARG A 146 -5.27 -10.83 14.88
CA ARG A 146 -5.20 -10.92 16.34
C ARG A 146 -4.90 -9.56 16.99
N SER A 147 -3.98 -8.78 16.41
CA SER A 147 -3.67 -7.42 16.89
C SER A 147 -4.84 -6.44 16.76
N MET A 148 -5.83 -6.75 15.93
CA MET A 148 -7.05 -5.97 15.75
C MET A 148 -8.22 -6.47 16.62
N GLY A 149 -8.03 -7.51 17.43
CA GLY A 149 -9.06 -8.13 18.24
C GLY A 149 -9.99 -9.05 17.44
N ILE A 150 -9.48 -9.72 16.42
CA ILE A 150 -10.19 -10.68 15.59
C ILE A 150 -9.63 -12.08 15.87
N GLU A 151 -10.51 -13.04 16.03
CA GLU A 151 -10.21 -14.43 16.40
C GLU A 151 -10.42 -15.37 15.21
#